data_9cf0abd3bb36082fbba58028295aac3d
#
_entry.id   9cf0abd3bb36082fbba58028295aac3d
#
_cell.length_a   1.000
_cell.length_b   1.000
_cell.length_c   1.000
_cell.angle_alpha   90.00
_cell.angle_beta   90.00
_cell.angle_gamma   90.00
#
_symmetry.space_group_name_H-M   'P 1'
#
loop_
_entity.id
_entity.type
_entity.pdbx_description
1 polymer ?
#
loop_
_entity_poly.entity_id
_entity_poly.type
_entity_poly.pdbx_seq_one_letter_code
_entity_poly.pdbx_strand_id
1 'polypeptide(L)'
;MLGRTADRVGLFTESVIREMTRLNNMYGGVNLAQGFPDFPAPPELIEAASRALHDGFNQYAITWGSPRLREAIAEKFAWYNGVEVDPNTHITVTCGATEAMIATLLAVCNPGDEVVIFEPFYENYGPDALLSGAVPRYVQLRLDDPDFAFDPAELRGAFNRRTRAVIINTPHNPSGKVFSRAELESIAELCRHHDALAVTDEVYEHLLYDGREHLSIASLPGMAERTVTINSMSKTYSVTGWRVGWTIIRDAEVSTGIRKAHDFLTVGAAAALQEAGAAALRFPRTYYTNLAQMYQGKRDRLLGILREAGFRCFVPYGAYYIMTDISRFGVRDDVAFAQMLVKDVGVAAVPGSSFYRDPSRGRNYVRFAYPKKEETLAEVERRLAKLTSRVRS
;
A
#
# COMPACT_ATOMS: atom_id res chain seq x y z
N MET A 1 -32.74 11.40 18.44
CA MET A 1 -32.93 11.37 16.96
C MET A 1 -31.98 10.32 16.41
N LEU A 2 -32.46 9.37 15.60
CA LEU A 2 -31.60 8.48 14.87
C LEU A 2 -30.74 9.31 13.91
N GLY A 3 -29.42 9.07 13.88
CA GLY A 3 -28.53 9.69 12.91
C GLY A 3 -28.95 9.37 11.47
N ARG A 4 -28.69 10.28 10.53
CA ARG A 4 -29.03 10.05 9.11
C ARG A 4 -28.04 9.14 8.39
N THR A 5 -26.91 8.84 9.00
CA THR A 5 -25.85 7.97 8.49
C THR A 5 -25.72 6.72 9.34
N ALA A 6 -25.25 5.61 8.76
CA ALA A 6 -25.00 4.39 9.50
C ALA A 6 -23.87 4.60 10.51
N ASP A 7 -23.98 3.98 11.69
CA ASP A 7 -23.00 4.14 12.79
C ASP A 7 -21.58 3.77 12.35
N ARG A 8 -21.45 2.77 11.47
CA ARG A 8 -20.16 2.29 10.98
C ARG A 8 -19.31 3.34 10.28
N VAL A 9 -19.92 4.33 9.58
CA VAL A 9 -19.16 5.40 8.90
C VAL A 9 -18.70 6.50 9.86
N GLY A 10 -19.24 6.54 11.08
CA GLY A 10 -18.76 7.40 12.15
C GLY A 10 -17.51 6.86 12.88
N LEU A 11 -17.07 5.62 12.58
CA LEU A 11 -15.94 4.99 13.24
C LEU A 11 -14.57 5.37 12.63
N PHE A 12 -14.56 6.06 11.49
CA PHE A 12 -13.36 6.55 10.82
C PHE A 12 -13.58 7.92 10.19
N THR A 13 -12.49 8.63 9.91
CA THR A 13 -12.50 9.99 9.33
C THR A 13 -12.30 9.95 7.83
N GLU A 14 -12.46 11.10 7.16
CA GLU A 14 -12.03 11.27 5.77
C GLU A 14 -10.51 11.07 5.66
N SER A 15 -10.06 10.65 4.47
CA SER A 15 -8.64 10.42 4.17
C SER A 15 -7.80 11.69 4.40
N VAL A 16 -6.87 11.62 5.33
CA VAL A 16 -5.92 12.69 5.63
C VAL A 16 -4.97 12.95 4.45
N ILE A 17 -4.61 11.91 3.71
CA ILE A 17 -3.79 12.04 2.49
C ILE A 17 -4.49 12.93 1.46
N ARG A 18 -5.81 12.77 1.28
CA ARG A 18 -6.61 13.59 0.36
C ARG A 18 -6.78 15.02 0.88
N GLU A 19 -6.97 15.19 2.17
CA GLU A 19 -7.03 16.51 2.81
C GLU A 19 -5.73 17.30 2.56
N MET A 20 -4.57 16.69 2.80
CA MET A 20 -3.28 17.32 2.55
C MET A 20 -3.07 17.64 1.06
N THR A 21 -3.60 16.82 0.15
CA THR A 21 -3.57 17.11 -1.30
C THR A 21 -4.44 18.32 -1.64
N ARG A 22 -5.65 18.43 -1.07
CA ARG A 22 -6.51 19.62 -1.27
C ARG A 22 -5.83 20.87 -0.75
N LEU A 23 -5.25 20.81 0.44
CA LEU A 23 -4.51 21.93 1.03
C LEU A 23 -3.32 22.33 0.16
N ASN A 24 -2.55 21.37 -0.33
CA ASN A 24 -1.45 21.61 -1.27
C ASN A 24 -1.89 22.37 -2.52
N ASN A 25 -3.00 21.95 -3.13
CA ASN A 25 -3.53 22.58 -4.34
C ASN A 25 -3.97 24.03 -4.08
N MET A 26 -4.55 24.32 -2.91
CA MET A 26 -4.95 25.68 -2.51
C MET A 26 -3.75 26.63 -2.37
N TYR A 27 -2.59 26.15 -1.93
CA TYR A 27 -1.39 26.96 -1.70
C TYR A 27 -0.32 26.84 -2.80
N GLY A 28 -0.58 26.11 -3.89
CA GLY A 28 0.38 25.93 -4.98
C GLY A 28 1.69 25.25 -4.53
N GLY A 29 1.57 24.32 -3.58
CA GLY A 29 2.69 23.57 -3.02
C GLY A 29 3.16 22.43 -3.92
N VAL A 30 4.30 21.83 -3.57
CA VAL A 30 4.77 20.56 -4.14
C VAL A 30 4.19 19.40 -3.30
N ASN A 31 3.46 18.51 -3.96
CA ASN A 31 2.75 17.43 -3.27
C ASN A 31 3.65 16.21 -3.04
N LEU A 32 4.21 16.07 -1.83
CA LEU A 32 4.86 14.86 -1.32
C LEU A 32 3.96 14.09 -0.33
N ALA A 33 2.70 14.49 -0.16
CA ALA A 33 1.74 13.79 0.69
C ALA A 33 1.19 12.55 -0.01
N GLN A 34 0.76 12.69 -1.27
CA GLN A 34 0.14 11.60 -2.00
C GLN A 34 1.15 10.77 -2.79
N GLY A 35 1.10 9.44 -2.57
CA GLY A 35 1.99 8.49 -3.21
C GLY A 35 1.55 8.14 -4.64
N PHE A 36 1.76 9.06 -5.58
CA PHE A 36 1.64 8.79 -7.02
C PHE A 36 2.79 9.47 -7.78
N PRO A 37 3.25 8.84 -8.89
CA PRO A 37 4.26 9.43 -9.76
C PRO A 37 3.77 10.70 -10.45
N ASP A 38 4.65 11.69 -10.61
CA ASP A 38 4.43 12.86 -11.46
C ASP A 38 5.13 12.73 -12.83
N PHE A 39 5.66 11.55 -13.11
CA PHE A 39 6.20 11.15 -14.41
C PHE A 39 5.24 10.15 -15.10
N PRO A 40 5.31 10.05 -16.45
CA PRO A 40 4.37 9.25 -17.22
C PRO A 40 4.52 7.74 -16.95
N ALA A 41 3.45 6.99 -17.23
CA ALA A 41 3.50 5.54 -17.35
C ALA A 41 4.34 5.11 -18.56
N PRO A 42 4.79 3.84 -18.64
CA PRO A 42 5.48 3.31 -19.81
C PRO A 42 4.68 3.54 -21.10
N PRO A 43 5.30 4.10 -22.17
CA PRO A 43 4.60 4.36 -23.44
C PRO A 43 3.94 3.11 -24.02
N GLU A 44 4.60 1.97 -23.93
CA GLU A 44 4.10 0.69 -24.46
C GLU A 44 2.79 0.26 -23.76
N LEU A 45 2.66 0.59 -22.50
CA LEU A 45 1.45 0.32 -21.71
C LEU A 45 0.28 1.22 -22.17
N ILE A 46 0.55 2.51 -22.40
CA ILE A 46 -0.45 3.48 -22.90
C ILE A 46 -0.92 3.07 -24.30
N GLU A 47 -0.01 2.67 -25.18
CA GLU A 47 -0.35 2.17 -26.52
C GLU A 47 -1.16 0.89 -26.46
N ALA A 48 -0.83 -0.05 -25.56
CA ALA A 48 -1.61 -1.27 -25.38
C ALA A 48 -3.04 -0.98 -24.95
N ALA A 49 -3.25 -0.01 -24.04
CA ALA A 49 -4.58 0.42 -23.63
C ALA A 49 -5.35 1.08 -24.78
N SER A 50 -4.68 1.96 -25.55
CA SER A 50 -5.27 2.62 -26.71
C SER A 50 -5.71 1.59 -27.77
N ARG A 51 -4.85 0.61 -28.09
CA ARG A 51 -5.21 -0.48 -29.02
C ARG A 51 -6.41 -1.27 -28.51
N ALA A 52 -6.43 -1.66 -27.25
CA ALA A 52 -7.53 -2.43 -26.67
C ALA A 52 -8.87 -1.69 -26.79
N LEU A 53 -8.90 -0.35 -26.61
CA LEU A 53 -10.10 0.48 -26.83
C LEU A 53 -10.55 0.42 -28.30
N HIS A 54 -9.65 0.51 -29.26
CA HIS A 54 -9.95 0.44 -30.70
C HIS A 54 -10.35 -0.97 -31.13
N ASP A 55 -9.79 -2.01 -30.52
CA ASP A 55 -10.07 -3.42 -30.78
C ASP A 55 -11.42 -3.87 -30.19
N GLY A 56 -12.16 -2.96 -29.53
CA GLY A 56 -13.53 -3.22 -29.08
C GLY A 56 -13.68 -3.76 -27.66
N PHE A 57 -12.63 -3.74 -26.82
CA PHE A 57 -12.71 -4.11 -25.41
C PHE A 57 -13.43 -3.02 -24.57
N ASN A 58 -14.66 -2.68 -24.95
CA ASN A 58 -15.44 -1.56 -24.37
C ASN A 58 -16.69 -2.04 -23.59
N GLN A 59 -16.95 -3.33 -23.59
CA GLN A 59 -18.04 -3.94 -22.83
C GLN A 59 -17.50 -4.60 -21.54
N TYR A 60 -18.39 -5.08 -20.69
CA TYR A 60 -18.01 -5.80 -19.49
C TYR A 60 -17.05 -6.95 -19.77
N ALA A 61 -15.92 -7.00 -19.11
CA ALA A 61 -15.14 -8.22 -19.02
C ALA A 61 -15.89 -9.27 -18.17
N ILE A 62 -15.42 -10.51 -18.19
CA ILE A 62 -15.84 -11.49 -17.17
C ILE A 62 -15.55 -10.87 -15.80
N THR A 63 -16.51 -10.96 -14.86
CA THR A 63 -16.45 -10.21 -13.60
C THR A 63 -15.14 -10.42 -12.82
N TRP A 64 -14.67 -11.65 -12.74
CA TRP A 64 -13.38 -11.96 -12.10
C TRP A 64 -12.14 -11.74 -12.97
N GLY A 65 -12.29 -11.06 -14.11
CA GLY A 65 -11.19 -10.57 -14.94
C GLY A 65 -11.00 -11.30 -16.28
N SER A 66 -10.39 -10.60 -17.23
CA SER A 66 -10.09 -11.15 -18.55
C SER A 66 -9.15 -12.35 -18.44
N PRO A 67 -9.34 -13.41 -19.26
CA PRO A 67 -8.45 -14.59 -19.23
C PRO A 67 -6.99 -14.23 -19.45
N ARG A 68 -6.70 -13.34 -20.40
CA ARG A 68 -5.33 -12.92 -20.74
C ARG A 68 -4.62 -12.24 -19.56
N LEU A 69 -5.33 -11.41 -18.78
CA LEU A 69 -4.75 -10.77 -17.60
C LEU A 69 -4.52 -11.80 -16.49
N ARG A 70 -5.49 -12.70 -16.24
CA ARG A 70 -5.35 -13.73 -15.21
C ARG A 70 -4.20 -14.69 -15.49
N GLU A 71 -4.02 -15.10 -16.77
CA GLU A 71 -2.88 -15.89 -17.22
C GLU A 71 -1.55 -15.17 -16.97
N ALA A 72 -1.44 -13.88 -17.36
CA ALA A 72 -0.26 -13.08 -17.12
C ALA A 72 0.05 -12.88 -15.62
N ILE A 73 -0.97 -12.76 -14.78
CA ILE A 73 -0.81 -12.71 -13.31
C ILE A 73 -0.26 -14.05 -12.81
N ALA A 74 -0.81 -15.17 -13.24
CA ALA A 74 -0.34 -16.51 -12.86
C ALA A 74 1.11 -16.75 -13.29
N GLU A 75 1.46 -16.45 -14.54
CA GLU A 75 2.82 -16.50 -15.06
C GLU A 75 3.78 -15.68 -14.20
N LYS A 76 3.43 -14.42 -13.90
CA LYS A 76 4.27 -13.53 -13.09
C LYS A 76 4.41 -14.04 -11.65
N PHE A 77 3.33 -14.51 -11.04
CA PHE A 77 3.34 -14.99 -9.66
C PHE A 77 4.21 -16.25 -9.51
N ALA A 78 4.18 -17.14 -10.51
CA ALA A 78 5.04 -18.31 -10.56
C ALA A 78 6.53 -17.94 -10.63
N TRP A 79 6.94 -17.08 -11.58
CA TRP A 79 8.35 -16.75 -11.73
C TRP A 79 8.92 -15.81 -10.69
N TYR A 80 8.11 -14.92 -10.11
CA TYR A 80 8.59 -13.92 -9.14
C TYR A 80 8.41 -14.36 -7.69
N ASN A 81 7.22 -14.86 -7.36
CA ASN A 81 6.87 -15.24 -6.00
C ASN A 81 7.09 -16.75 -5.73
N GLY A 82 7.38 -17.55 -6.78
CA GLY A 82 7.67 -18.99 -6.65
C GLY A 82 6.43 -19.84 -6.32
N VAL A 83 5.22 -19.36 -6.64
CA VAL A 83 3.96 -20.05 -6.34
C VAL A 83 3.13 -20.24 -7.60
N GLU A 84 2.88 -21.51 -7.93
CA GLU A 84 2.00 -21.89 -9.05
C GLU A 84 0.51 -21.71 -8.66
N VAL A 85 -0.27 -21.09 -9.53
CA VAL A 85 -1.71 -20.83 -9.34
C VAL A 85 -2.50 -21.08 -10.63
N ASP A 86 -3.73 -21.54 -10.50
CA ASP A 86 -4.64 -21.67 -11.63
C ASP A 86 -5.30 -20.30 -11.93
N PRO A 87 -5.09 -19.72 -13.13
CA PRO A 87 -5.69 -18.44 -13.48
C PRO A 87 -7.23 -18.45 -13.48
N ASN A 88 -7.86 -19.61 -13.60
CA ASN A 88 -9.32 -19.71 -13.67
C ASN A 88 -10.00 -19.78 -12.32
N THR A 89 -9.34 -20.30 -11.30
CA THR A 89 -9.94 -20.56 -9.99
C THR A 89 -9.34 -19.72 -8.86
N HIS A 90 -8.05 -19.33 -8.96
CA HIS A 90 -7.33 -18.71 -7.86
C HIS A 90 -7.20 -17.18 -7.97
N ILE A 91 -7.55 -16.58 -9.11
CA ILE A 91 -7.34 -15.15 -9.37
C ILE A 91 -8.66 -14.43 -9.55
N THR A 92 -8.78 -13.26 -8.92
CA THR A 92 -9.89 -12.32 -9.12
C THR A 92 -9.31 -10.94 -9.39
N VAL A 93 -9.60 -10.37 -10.56
CA VAL A 93 -9.23 -9.01 -10.93
C VAL A 93 -10.24 -8.04 -10.32
N THR A 94 -9.75 -6.94 -9.74
CA THR A 94 -10.53 -5.97 -8.97
C THR A 94 -10.27 -4.55 -9.42
N CYS A 95 -11.10 -3.59 -9.02
CA CYS A 95 -10.91 -2.15 -9.27
C CYS A 95 -9.80 -1.57 -8.38
N GLY A 96 -8.58 -2.12 -8.51
CA GLY A 96 -7.40 -1.80 -7.73
C GLY A 96 -7.31 -2.58 -6.43
N ALA A 97 -6.15 -2.50 -5.77
CA ALA A 97 -5.88 -3.19 -4.50
C ALA A 97 -6.83 -2.75 -3.36
N THR A 98 -7.35 -1.53 -3.40
CA THR A 98 -8.31 -1.03 -2.40
C THR A 98 -9.60 -1.86 -2.41
N GLU A 99 -10.16 -2.14 -3.59
CA GLU A 99 -11.31 -3.04 -3.68
C GLU A 99 -10.93 -4.47 -3.32
N ALA A 100 -9.76 -4.95 -3.76
CA ALA A 100 -9.28 -6.29 -3.40
C ALA A 100 -9.26 -6.51 -1.89
N MET A 101 -8.83 -5.50 -1.10
CA MET A 101 -8.80 -5.58 0.35
C MET A 101 -10.21 -5.66 0.95
N ILE A 102 -11.09 -4.72 0.60
CA ILE A 102 -12.45 -4.72 1.17
C ILE A 102 -13.26 -5.93 0.72
N ALA A 103 -13.15 -6.37 -0.55
CA ALA A 103 -13.81 -7.57 -1.04
C ALA A 103 -13.34 -8.82 -0.30
N THR A 104 -12.03 -8.90 -0.01
CA THR A 104 -11.45 -9.99 0.80
C THR A 104 -12.04 -9.99 2.20
N LEU A 105 -12.00 -8.88 2.92
CA LEU A 105 -12.48 -8.81 4.29
C LEU A 105 -14.00 -9.06 4.38
N LEU A 106 -14.79 -8.56 3.44
CA LEU A 106 -16.23 -8.86 3.34
C LEU A 106 -16.50 -10.34 3.09
N ALA A 107 -15.61 -11.03 2.35
CA ALA A 107 -15.78 -12.45 2.05
C ALA A 107 -15.40 -13.37 3.23
N VAL A 108 -14.46 -12.94 4.08
CA VAL A 108 -13.86 -13.83 5.08
C VAL A 108 -14.21 -13.49 6.53
N CYS A 109 -14.67 -12.27 6.82
CA CYS A 109 -14.99 -11.83 8.17
C CYS A 109 -16.49 -11.79 8.43
N ASN A 110 -16.92 -12.30 9.57
CA ASN A 110 -18.24 -12.08 10.16
C ASN A 110 -18.19 -10.94 11.19
N PRO A 111 -19.35 -10.35 11.55
CA PRO A 111 -19.39 -9.37 12.63
C PRO A 111 -18.82 -9.91 13.94
N GLY A 112 -17.82 -9.21 14.48
CA GLY A 112 -17.11 -9.58 15.71
C GLY A 112 -15.87 -10.44 15.53
N ASP A 113 -15.57 -10.92 14.31
CA ASP A 113 -14.27 -11.49 13.98
C ASP A 113 -13.16 -10.44 14.15
N GLU A 114 -11.93 -10.88 14.41
CA GLU A 114 -10.81 -9.98 14.64
C GLU A 114 -9.81 -10.02 13.48
N VAL A 115 -9.29 -8.84 13.13
CA VAL A 115 -8.26 -8.67 12.10
C VAL A 115 -7.04 -8.02 12.72
N VAL A 116 -5.89 -8.69 12.65
CA VAL A 116 -4.61 -8.15 13.13
C VAL A 116 -4.02 -7.22 12.06
N ILE A 117 -3.61 -6.01 12.47
CA ILE A 117 -3.06 -4.97 11.61
C ILE A 117 -1.77 -4.44 12.24
N PHE A 118 -0.69 -4.36 11.47
CA PHE A 118 0.54 -3.71 11.93
C PHE A 118 0.42 -2.19 11.82
N GLU A 119 0.77 -1.44 12.89
CA GLU A 119 0.81 0.02 12.88
C GLU A 119 2.25 0.56 13.04
N PRO A 120 2.59 1.68 12.35
CA PRO A 120 1.72 2.51 11.52
C PRO A 120 1.16 1.74 10.33
N PHE A 121 -0.06 2.05 9.87
CA PHE A 121 -0.73 1.31 8.80
C PHE A 121 -1.17 2.23 7.64
N TYR A 122 -1.37 1.66 6.46
CA TYR A 122 -2.04 2.37 5.37
C TYR A 122 -3.51 2.63 5.75
N GLU A 123 -3.95 3.87 5.60
CA GLU A 123 -5.22 4.39 6.15
C GLU A 123 -6.49 3.58 5.83
N ASN A 124 -6.47 2.72 4.80
CA ASN A 124 -7.63 1.92 4.42
C ASN A 124 -7.85 0.68 5.31
N TYR A 125 -6.81 0.09 5.89
CA TYR A 125 -6.93 -1.22 6.55
C TYR A 125 -7.88 -1.21 7.76
N GLY A 126 -7.80 -0.16 8.58
CA GLY A 126 -8.73 0.02 9.70
C GLY A 126 -10.19 0.18 9.24
N PRO A 127 -10.50 1.15 8.36
CA PRO A 127 -11.83 1.29 7.78
C PRO A 127 -12.35 0.04 7.09
N ASP A 128 -11.53 -0.68 6.31
CA ASP A 128 -11.95 -1.90 5.62
C ASP A 128 -12.34 -3.01 6.62
N ALA A 129 -11.58 -3.17 7.72
CA ALA A 129 -11.94 -4.09 8.79
C ALA A 129 -13.27 -3.68 9.46
N LEU A 130 -13.46 -2.40 9.79
CA LEU A 130 -14.69 -1.90 10.40
C LEU A 130 -15.91 -2.03 9.46
N LEU A 131 -15.74 -1.77 8.17
CA LEU A 131 -16.80 -1.90 7.17
C LEU A 131 -17.23 -3.36 6.98
N SER A 132 -16.30 -4.31 7.11
CA SER A 132 -16.61 -5.74 7.07
C SER A 132 -17.27 -6.27 8.37
N GLY A 133 -17.38 -5.42 9.40
CA GLY A 133 -17.90 -5.79 10.72
C GLY A 133 -16.86 -6.41 11.65
N ALA A 134 -15.62 -6.50 11.22
CA ALA A 134 -14.52 -7.01 12.02
C ALA A 134 -14.00 -6.00 13.03
N VAL A 135 -13.31 -6.50 14.06
CA VAL A 135 -12.66 -5.72 15.10
C VAL A 135 -11.15 -5.71 14.85
N PRO A 136 -10.55 -4.55 14.52
CA PRO A 136 -9.11 -4.47 14.29
C PRO A 136 -8.34 -4.62 15.61
N ARG A 137 -7.23 -5.41 15.56
CA ARG A 137 -6.22 -5.59 16.60
C ARG A 137 -4.90 -5.08 16.09
N TYR A 138 -4.23 -4.21 16.82
CA TYR A 138 -3.03 -3.53 16.34
C TYR A 138 -1.78 -4.10 16.98
N VAL A 139 -0.70 -4.25 16.16
CA VAL A 139 0.65 -4.64 16.56
C VAL A 139 1.62 -3.57 16.11
N GLN A 140 2.46 -3.08 17.01
CA GLN A 140 3.31 -1.95 16.74
C GLN A 140 4.62 -2.33 16.01
N LEU A 141 4.89 -1.68 14.86
CA LEU A 141 6.21 -1.62 14.26
C LEU A 141 7.01 -0.49 14.93
N ARG A 142 8.25 -0.76 15.34
CA ARG A 142 9.13 0.21 15.99
C ARG A 142 9.88 1.02 14.94
N LEU A 143 9.50 2.28 14.74
CA LEU A 143 10.15 3.15 13.74
C LEU A 143 11.61 3.50 14.09
N ASP A 144 11.98 3.46 15.37
CA ASP A 144 13.32 3.69 15.86
C ASP A 144 14.26 2.49 15.70
N ASP A 145 13.73 1.32 15.41
CA ASP A 145 14.48 0.12 15.04
C ASP A 145 14.90 0.21 13.56
N PRO A 146 16.15 -0.10 13.20
CA PRO A 146 16.61 -0.06 11.82
C PRO A 146 15.82 -0.93 10.85
N ASP A 147 15.32 -2.08 11.32
CA ASP A 147 14.51 -3.00 10.52
C ASP A 147 12.99 -2.83 10.75
N PHE A 148 12.58 -1.80 11.52
CA PHE A 148 11.18 -1.56 11.89
C PHE A 148 10.53 -2.80 12.54
N ALA A 149 11.25 -3.46 13.44
CA ALA A 149 10.81 -4.71 14.06
C ALA A 149 9.54 -4.51 14.91
N PHE A 150 8.80 -5.59 15.11
CA PHE A 150 7.69 -5.68 16.07
C PHE A 150 8.08 -6.61 17.24
N ASP A 151 7.35 -6.53 18.36
CA ASP A 151 7.53 -7.45 19.46
C ASP A 151 6.79 -8.76 19.17
N PRO A 152 7.50 -9.93 19.12
CA PRO A 152 6.86 -11.21 18.91
C PRO A 152 5.84 -11.59 20.00
N ALA A 153 6.00 -11.07 21.23
CA ALA A 153 5.04 -11.31 22.30
C ALA A 153 3.75 -10.52 22.09
N GLU A 154 3.86 -9.25 21.63
CA GLU A 154 2.71 -8.43 21.24
C GLU A 154 1.96 -9.07 20.07
N LEU A 155 2.69 -9.55 19.05
CA LEU A 155 2.08 -10.25 17.91
C LEU A 155 1.32 -11.51 18.38
N ARG A 156 1.93 -12.37 19.19
CA ARG A 156 1.23 -13.56 19.73
C ARG A 156 0.00 -13.20 20.55
N GLY A 157 0.08 -12.15 21.35
CA GLY A 157 -1.03 -11.66 22.17
C GLY A 157 -2.19 -11.05 21.35
N ALA A 158 -1.94 -10.64 20.12
CA ALA A 158 -2.96 -10.13 19.21
C ALA A 158 -3.80 -11.25 18.57
N PHE A 159 -3.32 -12.52 18.56
CA PHE A 159 -4.05 -13.65 18.00
C PHE A 159 -4.85 -14.39 19.08
N ASN A 160 -6.09 -14.75 18.75
CA ASN A 160 -6.97 -15.55 19.59
C ASN A 160 -8.02 -16.29 18.72
N ARG A 161 -9.01 -16.94 19.37
CA ARG A 161 -10.04 -17.75 18.67
C ARG A 161 -10.94 -16.95 17.71
N ARG A 162 -10.97 -15.61 17.81
CA ARG A 162 -11.73 -14.75 16.92
C ARG A 162 -10.88 -14.17 15.80
N THR A 163 -9.58 -14.38 15.82
CA THR A 163 -8.69 -13.88 14.77
C THR A 163 -8.97 -14.59 13.47
N ARG A 164 -9.52 -13.87 12.50
CA ARG A 164 -9.87 -14.38 11.19
C ARG A 164 -8.77 -14.11 10.16
N ALA A 165 -8.10 -12.95 10.28
CA ALA A 165 -7.04 -12.58 9.36
C ALA A 165 -5.97 -11.72 10.03
N VAL A 166 -4.77 -11.71 9.43
CA VAL A 166 -3.74 -10.72 9.66
C VAL A 166 -3.43 -10.00 8.34
N ILE A 167 -3.40 -8.66 8.37
CA ILE A 167 -3.02 -7.85 7.22
C ILE A 167 -1.51 -7.58 7.30
N ILE A 168 -0.80 -7.94 6.23
CA ILE A 168 0.62 -7.71 6.05
C ILE A 168 0.77 -6.79 4.84
N ASN A 169 1.55 -5.71 4.95
CA ASN A 169 1.93 -4.90 3.79
C ASN A 169 3.45 -4.96 3.63
N THR A 170 3.93 -5.55 2.55
CA THR A 170 5.36 -5.71 2.32
C THR A 170 5.71 -5.59 0.83
N PRO A 171 6.55 -4.62 0.48
CA PRO A 171 7.10 -3.51 1.25
C PRO A 171 6.01 -2.58 1.82
N HIS A 172 6.28 -2.00 2.99
CA HIS A 172 5.29 -1.39 3.86
C HIS A 172 5.06 0.10 3.62
N ASN A 173 3.83 0.52 3.55
CA ASN A 173 3.39 1.92 3.63
C ASN A 173 2.79 2.16 5.04
N PRO A 174 3.35 3.07 5.88
CA PRO A 174 4.22 4.19 5.50
C PRO A 174 5.72 4.00 5.78
N SER A 175 6.17 2.96 6.49
CA SER A 175 7.52 2.88 7.04
C SER A 175 8.62 2.53 6.03
N GLY A 176 8.27 1.85 4.93
CA GLY A 176 9.25 1.28 4.01
C GLY A 176 9.91 -0.02 4.49
N LYS A 177 9.37 -0.65 5.57
CA LYS A 177 9.79 -1.96 6.04
C LYS A 177 9.62 -3.02 4.93
N VAL A 178 10.60 -3.91 4.85
CA VAL A 178 10.49 -5.18 4.13
C VAL A 178 10.52 -6.29 5.18
N PHE A 179 9.45 -7.08 5.28
CA PHE A 179 9.38 -8.15 6.27
C PHE A 179 10.42 -9.22 5.97
N SER A 180 11.19 -9.61 6.98
CA SER A 180 12.18 -10.68 6.88
C SER A 180 11.50 -12.05 6.83
N ARG A 181 12.25 -13.06 6.33
CA ARG A 181 11.79 -14.46 6.33
C ARG A 181 11.38 -14.91 7.74
N ALA A 182 12.18 -14.63 8.75
CA ALA A 182 11.89 -15.04 10.13
C ALA A 182 10.60 -14.42 10.68
N GLU A 183 10.34 -13.14 10.36
CA GLU A 183 9.09 -12.47 10.74
C GLU A 183 7.89 -13.09 10.01
N LEU A 184 8.00 -13.36 8.71
CA LEU A 184 6.92 -14.00 7.94
C LEU A 184 6.68 -15.44 8.40
N GLU A 185 7.72 -16.20 8.76
CA GLU A 185 7.59 -17.55 9.34
C GLU A 185 6.86 -17.53 10.69
N SER A 186 7.17 -16.55 11.55
CA SER A 186 6.47 -16.35 12.83
C SER A 186 4.98 -16.01 12.61
N ILE A 187 4.66 -15.15 11.65
CA ILE A 187 3.27 -14.83 11.28
C ILE A 187 2.57 -16.08 10.71
N ALA A 188 3.24 -16.82 9.83
CA ALA A 188 2.72 -18.04 9.22
C ALA A 188 2.41 -19.13 10.26
N GLU A 189 3.26 -19.27 11.29
CA GLU A 189 3.00 -20.19 12.40
C GLU A 189 1.71 -19.82 13.15
N LEU A 190 1.52 -18.55 13.46
CA LEU A 190 0.30 -18.08 14.12
C LEU A 190 -0.94 -18.25 13.24
N CYS A 191 -0.84 -18.00 11.93
CA CYS A 191 -1.92 -18.24 10.99
C CYS A 191 -2.33 -19.72 10.96
N ARG A 192 -1.36 -20.64 10.93
CA ARG A 192 -1.64 -22.08 10.98
C ARG A 192 -2.24 -22.52 12.32
N HIS A 193 -1.71 -21.99 13.44
CA HIS A 193 -2.16 -22.35 14.79
C HIS A 193 -3.60 -21.89 15.08
N HIS A 194 -3.98 -20.71 14.60
CA HIS A 194 -5.29 -20.10 14.86
C HIS A 194 -6.29 -20.30 13.72
N ASP A 195 -5.92 -21.01 12.66
CA ASP A 195 -6.68 -21.16 11.42
C ASP A 195 -7.08 -19.78 10.81
N ALA A 196 -6.15 -18.82 10.87
CA ALA A 196 -6.32 -17.48 10.35
C ALA A 196 -5.74 -17.35 8.93
N LEU A 197 -6.28 -16.43 8.15
CA LEU A 197 -5.75 -16.08 6.83
C LEU A 197 -4.66 -15.00 6.94
N ALA A 198 -3.64 -15.09 6.09
CA ALA A 198 -2.76 -13.99 5.81
C ALA A 198 -3.31 -13.20 4.62
N VAL A 199 -3.62 -11.92 4.79
CA VAL A 199 -3.99 -11.00 3.71
C VAL A 199 -2.79 -10.09 3.47
N THR A 200 -2.04 -10.36 2.39
CA THR A 200 -0.80 -9.63 2.12
C THR A 200 -0.96 -8.65 0.97
N ASP A 201 -0.75 -7.36 1.27
CA ASP A 201 -0.72 -6.28 0.28
C ASP A 201 0.71 -6.11 -0.22
N GLU A 202 0.96 -6.58 -1.45
CA GLU A 202 2.28 -6.63 -2.07
C GLU A 202 2.43 -5.65 -3.25
N VAL A 203 1.65 -4.56 -3.29
CA VAL A 203 1.66 -3.59 -4.39
C VAL A 203 3.03 -2.93 -4.65
N TYR A 204 3.95 -2.99 -3.69
CA TYR A 204 5.32 -2.47 -3.80
C TYR A 204 6.37 -3.56 -4.00
N GLU A 205 6.01 -4.80 -4.31
CA GLU A 205 6.90 -5.97 -4.36
C GLU A 205 8.17 -5.79 -5.21
N HIS A 206 8.14 -4.91 -6.22
CA HIS A 206 9.30 -4.60 -7.08
C HIS A 206 10.05 -3.32 -6.67
N LEU A 207 9.63 -2.65 -5.61
CA LEU A 207 10.27 -1.44 -5.11
C LEU A 207 11.05 -1.78 -3.84
N LEU A 208 12.25 -2.30 -4.03
CA LEU A 208 13.15 -2.80 -2.99
C LEU A 208 14.54 -2.21 -3.18
N TYR A 209 15.24 -1.96 -2.09
CA TYR A 209 16.50 -1.23 -2.06
C TYR A 209 17.56 -1.94 -1.23
N ASP A 210 18.82 -1.57 -1.44
CA ASP A 210 19.95 -2.00 -0.63
C ASP A 210 20.09 -3.54 -0.57
N GLY A 211 19.78 -4.23 -1.68
CA GLY A 211 19.88 -5.69 -1.78
C GLY A 211 18.81 -6.47 -1.01
N ARG A 212 17.77 -5.80 -0.49
CA ARG A 212 16.61 -6.51 0.08
C ARG A 212 15.84 -7.24 -1.01
N GLU A 213 15.32 -8.40 -0.66
CA GLU A 213 14.51 -9.23 -1.56
C GLU A 213 13.08 -9.32 -1.05
N HIS A 214 12.13 -9.38 -1.99
CA HIS A 214 10.73 -9.64 -1.66
C HIS A 214 10.52 -11.13 -1.38
N LEU A 215 9.81 -11.42 -0.30
CA LEU A 215 9.31 -12.75 0.01
C LEU A 215 7.81 -12.66 0.23
N SER A 216 7.02 -13.31 -0.63
CA SER A 216 5.59 -13.48 -0.38
C SER A 216 5.38 -14.56 0.68
N ILE A 217 4.57 -14.27 1.69
CA ILE A 217 4.20 -15.27 2.71
C ILE A 217 3.48 -16.48 2.08
N ALA A 218 2.86 -16.32 0.92
CA ALA A 218 2.23 -17.40 0.17
C ALA A 218 3.21 -18.51 -0.25
N SER A 219 4.50 -18.18 -0.38
CA SER A 219 5.55 -19.15 -0.75
C SER A 219 6.04 -20.01 0.42
N LEU A 220 5.66 -19.68 1.65
CA LEU A 220 6.05 -20.45 2.83
C LEU A 220 5.24 -21.75 2.92
N PRO A 221 5.80 -22.83 3.51
CA PRO A 221 5.11 -24.11 3.65
C PRO A 221 3.75 -23.99 4.33
N GLY A 222 2.69 -24.50 3.67
CA GLY A 222 1.32 -24.51 4.18
C GLY A 222 0.63 -23.14 4.16
N MET A 223 1.18 -22.15 3.42
CA MET A 223 0.60 -20.81 3.36
C MET A 223 -0.11 -20.49 2.04
N ALA A 224 0.15 -21.22 0.96
CA ALA A 224 -0.47 -20.93 -0.34
C ALA A 224 -2.01 -21.00 -0.30
N GLU A 225 -2.58 -21.92 0.45
CA GLU A 225 -4.03 -22.11 0.62
C GLU A 225 -4.66 -21.17 1.64
N ARG A 226 -3.84 -20.50 2.48
CA ARG A 226 -4.34 -19.57 3.52
C ARG A 226 -3.80 -18.14 3.38
N THR A 227 -3.27 -17.79 2.18
CA THR A 227 -2.82 -16.44 1.88
C THR A 227 -3.63 -15.83 0.76
N VAL A 228 -4.26 -14.70 1.02
CA VAL A 228 -4.79 -13.82 -0.01
C VAL A 228 -3.72 -12.79 -0.35
N THR A 229 -3.07 -12.97 -1.50
CA THR A 229 -2.11 -11.97 -2.01
C THR A 229 -2.83 -10.93 -2.83
N ILE A 230 -2.69 -9.66 -2.43
CA ILE A 230 -3.27 -8.49 -3.10
C ILE A 230 -2.17 -7.73 -3.83
N ASN A 231 -2.41 -7.40 -5.09
CA ASN A 231 -1.50 -6.59 -5.88
C ASN A 231 -2.25 -5.72 -6.89
N SER A 232 -1.52 -4.85 -7.61
CA SER A 232 -2.12 -3.98 -8.62
C SER A 232 -1.09 -3.46 -9.61
N MET A 233 -1.57 -2.91 -10.72
CA MET A 233 -0.74 -2.20 -11.68
C MET A 233 -0.28 -0.83 -11.19
N SER A 234 -0.92 -0.30 -10.16
CA SER A 234 -0.83 1.10 -9.73
C SER A 234 0.58 1.60 -9.48
N LYS A 235 1.44 0.78 -8.85
CA LYS A 235 2.75 1.20 -8.34
C LYS A 235 3.88 0.83 -9.28
N THR A 236 3.90 -0.42 -9.71
CA THR A 236 4.92 -0.95 -10.62
C THR A 236 4.89 -0.27 -11.99
N TYR A 237 3.71 0.10 -12.48
CA TYR A 237 3.56 0.66 -13.83
C TYR A 237 3.13 2.13 -13.85
N SER A 238 3.14 2.82 -12.71
CA SER A 238 2.82 4.26 -12.59
C SER A 238 1.43 4.64 -13.11
N VAL A 239 0.43 3.77 -12.93
CA VAL A 239 -0.96 3.93 -13.41
C VAL A 239 -1.97 3.88 -12.27
N THR A 240 -1.74 4.66 -11.23
CA THR A 240 -2.58 4.68 -10.03
C THR A 240 -4.06 4.98 -10.31
N GLY A 241 -4.35 5.72 -11.36
CA GLY A 241 -5.71 6.09 -11.80
C GLY A 241 -6.44 5.00 -12.60
N TRP A 242 -5.75 3.97 -13.07
CA TRP A 242 -6.37 2.93 -13.92
C TRP A 242 -7.26 1.98 -13.14
N ARG A 243 -7.06 1.87 -11.85
CA ARG A 243 -7.86 1.03 -10.96
C ARG A 243 -7.93 -0.43 -11.40
N VAL A 244 -6.77 -1.05 -11.70
CA VAL A 244 -6.64 -2.47 -11.98
C VAL A 244 -5.76 -3.10 -10.90
N GLY A 245 -6.34 -4.04 -10.16
CA GLY A 245 -5.68 -4.84 -9.13
C GLY A 245 -6.21 -6.26 -9.14
N TRP A 246 -5.78 -7.08 -8.24
CA TRP A 246 -6.21 -8.48 -8.14
C TRP A 246 -5.95 -9.08 -6.78
N THR A 247 -6.67 -10.16 -6.49
CA THR A 247 -6.39 -11.11 -5.41
C THR A 247 -5.93 -12.44 -5.98
N ILE A 248 -5.06 -13.13 -5.26
CA ILE A 248 -4.60 -14.50 -5.55
C ILE A 248 -4.76 -15.32 -4.28
N ILE A 249 -5.50 -16.44 -4.35
CA ILE A 249 -5.63 -17.42 -3.27
C ILE A 249 -5.96 -18.79 -3.82
N ARG A 250 -5.29 -19.84 -3.30
CA ARG A 250 -5.51 -21.21 -3.74
C ARG A 250 -6.72 -21.89 -3.08
N ASP A 251 -7.21 -21.37 -1.96
CA ASP A 251 -8.45 -21.85 -1.35
C ASP A 251 -9.66 -21.49 -2.23
N ALA A 252 -10.36 -22.50 -2.72
CA ALA A 252 -11.47 -22.34 -3.65
C ALA A 252 -12.73 -21.69 -3.00
N GLU A 253 -12.96 -21.93 -1.72
CA GLU A 253 -14.08 -21.33 -0.99
C GLU A 253 -13.86 -19.84 -0.81
N VAL A 254 -12.66 -19.45 -0.33
CA VAL A 254 -12.28 -18.04 -0.15
C VAL A 254 -12.25 -17.31 -1.50
N SER A 255 -11.69 -17.92 -2.55
CA SER A 255 -11.69 -17.35 -3.91
C SER A 255 -13.11 -17.08 -4.41
N THR A 256 -14.01 -18.05 -4.24
CA THR A 256 -15.42 -17.91 -4.62
C THR A 256 -16.12 -16.83 -3.78
N GLY A 257 -15.83 -16.75 -2.50
CA GLY A 257 -16.36 -15.70 -1.61
C GLY A 257 -15.94 -14.30 -2.05
N ILE A 258 -14.65 -14.12 -2.37
CA ILE A 258 -14.12 -12.84 -2.88
C ILE A 258 -14.79 -12.46 -4.20
N ARG A 259 -14.95 -13.40 -5.14
CA ARG A 259 -15.64 -13.16 -6.41
C ARG A 259 -17.09 -12.70 -6.22
N LYS A 260 -17.82 -13.30 -5.28
CA LYS A 260 -19.19 -12.88 -4.96
C LYS A 260 -19.22 -11.45 -4.39
N ALA A 261 -18.32 -11.12 -3.47
CA ALA A 261 -18.25 -9.77 -2.93
C ALA A 261 -17.89 -8.74 -4.01
N HIS A 262 -16.86 -9.01 -4.81
CA HIS A 262 -16.44 -8.19 -5.95
C HIS A 262 -17.57 -7.94 -6.96
N ASP A 263 -18.33 -8.97 -7.30
CA ASP A 263 -19.42 -8.91 -8.28
C ASP A 263 -20.46 -7.85 -7.91
N PHE A 264 -20.82 -7.77 -6.62
CA PHE A 264 -21.79 -6.80 -6.11
C PHE A 264 -21.20 -5.45 -5.70
N LEU A 265 -19.87 -5.34 -5.55
CA LEU A 265 -19.21 -4.07 -5.28
C LEU A 265 -19.04 -3.23 -6.55
N THR A 266 -18.52 -3.82 -7.63
CA THR A 266 -18.08 -3.08 -8.80
C THR A 266 -18.40 -3.72 -10.15
N VAL A 267 -18.87 -4.97 -10.19
CA VAL A 267 -19.12 -5.78 -11.41
C VAL A 267 -17.81 -6.18 -12.11
N GLY A 268 -16.80 -5.32 -12.19
CA GLY A 268 -15.52 -5.63 -12.80
C GLY A 268 -14.65 -4.40 -13.07
N ALA A 269 -13.37 -4.62 -13.27
CA ALA A 269 -12.42 -3.59 -13.68
C ALA A 269 -12.55 -3.29 -15.19
N ALA A 270 -12.11 -2.12 -15.62
CA ALA A 270 -12.21 -1.66 -17.01
C ALA A 270 -11.51 -2.63 -17.99
N ALA A 271 -12.29 -3.18 -18.95
CA ALA A 271 -11.86 -4.26 -19.85
C ALA A 271 -10.60 -3.91 -20.65
N ALA A 272 -10.57 -2.75 -21.31
CA ALA A 272 -9.42 -2.33 -22.10
C ALA A 272 -8.12 -2.19 -21.27
N LEU A 273 -8.24 -1.75 -20.00
CA LEU A 273 -7.09 -1.61 -19.10
C LEU A 273 -6.60 -2.96 -18.58
N GLN A 274 -7.46 -3.96 -18.53
CA GLN A 274 -7.06 -5.35 -18.23
C GLN A 274 -6.20 -5.93 -19.36
N GLU A 275 -6.57 -5.69 -20.62
CA GLU A 275 -5.79 -6.13 -21.78
C GLU A 275 -4.39 -5.49 -21.81
N ALA A 276 -4.32 -4.19 -21.51
CA ALA A 276 -3.04 -3.50 -21.34
C ALA A 276 -2.24 -4.07 -20.17
N GLY A 277 -2.89 -4.42 -19.06
CA GLY A 277 -2.29 -5.06 -17.91
C GLY A 277 -1.63 -6.39 -18.24
N ALA A 278 -2.28 -7.21 -19.08
CA ALA A 278 -1.71 -8.47 -19.55
C ALA A 278 -0.40 -8.27 -20.34
N ALA A 279 -0.29 -7.19 -21.11
CA ALA A 279 0.94 -6.84 -21.81
C ALA A 279 2.03 -6.35 -20.84
N ALA A 280 1.68 -5.50 -19.86
CA ALA A 280 2.63 -4.96 -18.89
C ALA A 280 3.26 -6.04 -17.98
N LEU A 281 2.47 -7.00 -17.53
CA LEU A 281 2.96 -8.13 -16.70
C LEU A 281 3.97 -9.02 -17.42
N ARG A 282 4.02 -8.95 -18.77
CA ARG A 282 4.99 -9.64 -19.61
C ARG A 282 6.20 -8.78 -20.00
N PHE A 283 6.38 -7.62 -19.39
CA PHE A 283 7.58 -6.81 -19.58
C PHE A 283 8.83 -7.62 -19.17
N PRO A 284 9.99 -7.37 -19.84
CA PRO A 284 11.22 -8.08 -19.52
C PRO A 284 11.65 -7.85 -18.08
N ARG A 285 12.34 -8.81 -17.46
CA ARG A 285 12.82 -8.71 -16.08
C ARG A 285 13.66 -7.46 -15.80
N THR A 286 14.36 -6.96 -16.81
CA THR A 286 15.13 -5.71 -16.73
C THR A 286 14.25 -4.48 -16.44
N TYR A 287 12.97 -4.49 -16.81
CA TYR A 287 12.04 -3.44 -16.44
C TYR A 287 11.97 -3.27 -14.90
N TYR A 288 11.80 -4.38 -14.19
CA TYR A 288 11.65 -4.37 -12.73
C TYR A 288 12.95 -3.98 -12.02
N THR A 289 14.09 -4.46 -12.53
CA THR A 289 15.42 -4.10 -12.00
C THR A 289 15.69 -2.61 -12.18
N ASN A 290 15.43 -2.06 -13.37
CA ASN A 290 15.59 -0.64 -13.66
C ASN A 290 14.64 0.23 -12.82
N LEU A 291 13.41 -0.25 -12.61
CA LEU A 291 12.42 0.41 -11.76
C LEU A 291 12.93 0.54 -10.32
N ALA A 292 13.42 -0.55 -9.73
CA ALA A 292 13.98 -0.53 -8.38
C ALA A 292 15.17 0.43 -8.26
N GLN A 293 16.11 0.41 -9.23
CA GLN A 293 17.26 1.31 -9.26
C GLN A 293 16.83 2.78 -9.36
N MET A 294 15.88 3.09 -10.25
CA MET A 294 15.33 4.44 -10.40
C MET A 294 14.74 4.94 -9.08
N TYR A 295 13.93 4.13 -8.40
CA TYR A 295 13.32 4.52 -7.15
C TYR A 295 14.31 4.61 -5.99
N GLN A 296 15.35 3.77 -5.97
CA GLN A 296 16.44 3.89 -5.00
C GLN A 296 17.16 5.23 -5.14
N GLY A 297 17.48 5.66 -6.36
CA GLY A 297 18.07 6.98 -6.61
C GLY A 297 17.19 8.13 -6.11
N LYS A 298 15.87 8.07 -6.36
CA LYS A 298 14.90 9.06 -5.86
C LYS A 298 14.79 9.06 -4.33
N ARG A 299 14.81 7.89 -3.70
CA ARG A 299 14.88 7.73 -2.24
C ARG A 299 16.09 8.45 -1.68
N ASP A 300 17.26 8.13 -2.20
CA ASP A 300 18.55 8.65 -1.71
C ASP A 300 18.61 10.18 -1.90
N ARG A 301 18.11 10.69 -3.02
CA ARG A 301 17.99 12.13 -3.28
C ARG A 301 17.11 12.81 -2.23
N LEU A 302 15.88 12.30 -1.99
CA LEU A 302 14.97 12.92 -1.02
C LEU A 302 15.49 12.76 0.41
N LEU A 303 16.15 11.64 0.76
CA LEU A 303 16.81 11.47 2.07
C LEU A 303 17.86 12.56 2.31
N GLY A 304 18.68 12.89 1.31
CA GLY A 304 19.66 13.98 1.37
C GLY A 304 18.97 15.32 1.67
N ILE A 305 18.00 15.68 0.85
CA ILE A 305 17.22 16.92 0.96
C ILE A 305 16.57 17.07 2.36
N LEU A 306 15.93 16.02 2.86
CA LEU A 306 15.25 16.05 4.16
C LEU A 306 16.25 16.16 5.32
N ARG A 307 17.38 15.46 5.26
CA ARG A 307 18.43 15.54 6.28
C ARG A 307 19.06 16.93 6.33
N GLU A 308 19.35 17.54 5.19
CA GLU A 308 19.85 18.92 5.09
C GLU A 308 18.85 19.93 5.64
N ALA A 309 17.53 19.67 5.44
CA ALA A 309 16.46 20.47 6.02
C ALA A 309 16.26 20.26 7.53
N GLY A 310 16.99 19.33 8.16
CA GLY A 310 16.98 19.09 9.61
C GLY A 310 16.08 17.95 10.07
N PHE A 311 15.46 17.20 9.18
CA PHE A 311 14.63 16.04 9.54
C PHE A 311 15.50 14.85 9.98
N ARG A 312 15.07 14.14 11.02
CA ARG A 312 15.57 12.81 11.31
C ARG A 312 14.77 11.80 10.48
N CYS A 313 15.42 11.22 9.45
CA CYS A 313 14.78 10.29 8.53
C CYS A 313 14.95 8.84 8.97
N PHE A 314 13.88 8.04 8.86
CA PHE A 314 13.95 6.59 8.93
C PHE A 314 14.14 6.06 7.49
N VAL A 315 15.20 5.29 7.27
CA VAL A 315 15.59 4.86 5.92
C VAL A 315 14.70 3.71 5.46
N PRO A 316 13.91 3.87 4.38
CA PRO A 316 13.06 2.80 3.88
C PRO A 316 13.86 1.80 3.04
N TYR A 317 13.57 0.51 3.20
CA TYR A 317 14.12 -0.57 2.39
C TYR A 317 13.24 -0.96 1.21
N GLY A 318 12.02 -0.41 1.16
CA GLY A 318 11.09 -0.63 0.05
C GLY A 318 9.98 0.40 0.02
N ALA A 319 9.01 0.20 -0.87
CA ALA A 319 7.95 1.16 -1.19
C ALA A 319 8.51 2.49 -1.72
N TYR A 320 7.85 3.61 -1.51
CA TYR A 320 8.34 4.92 -1.96
C TYR A 320 8.00 6.07 -0.99
N TYR A 321 8.13 5.78 0.31
CA TYR A 321 7.85 6.74 1.38
C TYR A 321 9.03 6.84 2.34
N ILE A 322 9.16 8.02 2.95
CA ILE A 322 10.10 8.27 4.05
C ILE A 322 9.29 8.79 5.23
N MET A 323 9.30 8.05 6.33
CA MET A 323 8.88 8.56 7.64
C MET A 323 10.00 9.40 8.24
N THR A 324 9.63 10.52 8.87
CA THR A 324 10.59 11.42 9.53
C THR A 324 10.09 11.82 10.90
N ASP A 325 11.04 12.00 11.83
CA ASP A 325 10.81 12.56 13.15
C ASP A 325 11.00 14.08 13.12
N ILE A 326 9.98 14.81 13.59
CA ILE A 326 9.91 16.28 13.62
C ILE A 326 10.22 16.87 15.00
N SER A 327 10.57 16.06 16.00
CA SER A 327 10.81 16.50 17.38
C SER A 327 11.87 17.61 17.47
N ARG A 328 12.87 17.59 16.56
CA ARG A 328 13.93 18.60 16.49
C ARG A 328 13.47 20.01 16.15
N PHE A 329 12.26 20.15 15.57
CA PHE A 329 11.68 21.45 15.24
C PHE A 329 10.93 22.08 16.43
N GLY A 330 10.95 21.44 17.61
CA GLY A 330 10.28 21.93 18.80
C GLY A 330 8.75 21.82 18.75
N VAL A 331 8.22 21.16 17.73
CA VAL A 331 6.77 20.97 17.50
C VAL A 331 6.36 19.58 17.99
N ARG A 332 5.20 19.51 18.67
CA ARG A 332 4.60 18.26 19.17
C ARG A 332 3.21 18.00 18.58
N ASP A 333 2.93 18.61 17.43
CA ASP A 333 1.67 18.49 16.69
C ASP A 333 2.01 18.34 15.21
N ASP A 334 1.96 17.10 14.74
CA ASP A 334 2.26 16.72 13.37
C ASP A 334 1.29 17.32 12.36
N VAL A 335 0.02 17.51 12.74
CA VAL A 335 -1.01 18.11 11.87
C VAL A 335 -0.71 19.60 11.67
N ALA A 336 -0.47 20.33 12.77
CA ALA A 336 -0.08 21.74 12.67
C ALA A 336 1.22 21.91 11.90
N PHE A 337 2.21 21.02 12.10
CA PHE A 337 3.47 21.04 11.36
C PHE A 337 3.26 20.78 9.87
N ALA A 338 2.49 19.75 9.49
CA ALA A 338 2.19 19.44 8.10
C ALA A 338 1.44 20.59 7.40
N GLN A 339 0.51 21.24 8.10
CA GLN A 339 -0.18 22.42 7.58
C GLN A 339 0.76 23.61 7.40
N MET A 340 1.67 23.86 8.33
CA MET A 340 2.71 24.89 8.22
C MET A 340 3.64 24.62 7.06
N LEU A 341 4.08 23.35 6.86
CA LEU A 341 4.90 22.99 5.72
C LEU A 341 4.23 23.35 4.38
N VAL A 342 2.93 23.12 4.26
CA VAL A 342 2.20 23.50 3.04
C VAL A 342 2.08 25.00 2.90
N LYS A 343 1.63 25.71 3.93
CA LYS A 343 1.25 27.14 3.87
C LYS A 343 2.48 28.05 3.77
N ASP A 344 3.52 27.77 4.54
CA ASP A 344 4.65 28.67 4.71
C ASP A 344 5.89 28.23 3.92
N VAL A 345 6.05 26.92 3.70
CA VAL A 345 7.21 26.34 2.99
C VAL A 345 6.83 25.94 1.57
N GLY A 346 5.59 25.50 1.37
CA GLY A 346 5.06 25.06 0.08
C GLY A 346 5.41 23.62 -0.26
N VAL A 347 5.54 22.72 0.74
CA VAL A 347 5.75 21.28 0.56
C VAL A 347 4.71 20.52 1.38
N ALA A 348 3.95 19.64 0.74
CA ALA A 348 2.97 18.83 1.44
C ALA A 348 3.57 17.51 1.94
N ALA A 349 3.25 17.15 3.17
CA ALA A 349 3.55 15.87 3.80
C ALA A 349 2.28 15.31 4.47
N VAL A 350 2.28 14.04 4.87
CA VAL A 350 1.17 13.45 5.63
C VAL A 350 1.53 13.41 7.11
N PRO A 351 0.66 13.93 8.00
CA PRO A 351 0.88 13.83 9.45
C PRO A 351 0.90 12.37 9.89
N GLY A 352 1.84 12.04 10.78
CA GLY A 352 2.09 10.68 11.24
C GLY A 352 0.95 10.09 12.07
N SER A 353 0.23 10.94 12.79
CA SER A 353 -0.93 10.55 13.60
C SER A 353 -2.02 9.82 12.81
N SER A 354 -2.12 10.09 11.50
CA SER A 354 -3.09 9.42 10.61
C SER A 354 -2.80 7.94 10.33
N PHE A 355 -1.61 7.45 10.70
CA PHE A 355 -1.19 6.06 10.47
C PHE A 355 -1.33 5.18 11.72
N TYR A 356 -1.91 5.68 12.79
CA TYR A 356 -2.07 4.97 14.06
C TYR A 356 -3.51 4.97 14.55
N ARG A 357 -3.93 3.91 15.21
CA ARG A 357 -5.22 3.87 15.91
C ARG A 357 -5.28 4.90 17.04
N ASP A 358 -4.21 5.00 17.81
CA ASP A 358 -4.00 6.08 18.77
C ASP A 358 -3.15 7.17 18.12
N PRO A 359 -3.76 8.32 17.74
CA PRO A 359 -3.05 9.42 17.07
C PRO A 359 -1.84 9.95 17.85
N SER A 360 -1.84 9.79 19.18
CA SER A 360 -0.75 10.26 20.03
C SER A 360 0.60 9.61 19.71
N ARG A 361 0.59 8.39 19.20
CA ARG A 361 1.79 7.63 18.78
C ARG A 361 2.46 8.20 17.53
N GLY A 362 1.70 8.87 16.68
CA GLY A 362 2.18 9.44 15.42
C GLY A 362 2.58 10.93 15.49
N ARG A 363 2.30 11.63 16.60
CA ARG A 363 2.42 13.11 16.72
C ARG A 363 3.80 13.70 16.45
N ASN A 364 4.85 12.88 16.51
CA ASN A 364 6.21 13.31 16.24
C ASN A 364 6.67 12.99 14.83
N TYR A 365 5.78 12.49 13.96
CA TYR A 365 6.17 12.01 12.65
C TYR A 365 5.42 12.70 11.52
N VAL A 366 6.09 12.79 10.36
CA VAL A 366 5.45 13.10 9.07
C VAL A 366 6.01 12.17 8.00
N ARG A 367 5.18 11.86 6.99
CA ARG A 367 5.55 11.00 5.86
C ARG A 367 5.68 11.82 4.58
N PHE A 368 6.77 11.60 3.85
CA PHE A 368 7.00 12.12 2.49
C PHE A 368 7.00 11.00 1.47
N ALA A 369 6.46 11.29 0.27
CA ALA A 369 6.47 10.38 -0.88
C ALA A 369 7.47 10.88 -1.94
N TYR A 370 8.25 9.97 -2.54
CA TYR A 370 9.30 10.33 -3.51
C TYR A 370 9.13 9.83 -4.96
N PRO A 371 7.99 9.36 -5.44
CA PRO A 371 7.82 9.08 -6.85
C PRO A 371 7.65 10.39 -7.65
N LYS A 372 8.71 11.16 -7.72
CA LYS A 372 8.72 12.51 -8.32
C LYS A 372 9.85 12.65 -9.35
N LYS A 373 9.66 13.58 -10.31
CA LYS A 373 10.70 13.98 -11.26
C LYS A 373 11.85 14.67 -10.55
N GLU A 374 13.04 14.71 -11.19
CA GLU A 374 14.21 15.38 -10.63
C GLU A 374 13.97 16.90 -10.44
N GLU A 375 13.25 17.51 -11.37
CA GLU A 375 12.88 18.94 -11.28
C GLU A 375 11.97 19.20 -10.07
N THR A 376 11.05 18.25 -9.78
CA THR A 376 10.16 18.34 -8.61
C THR A 376 10.97 18.22 -7.33
N LEU A 377 11.93 17.26 -7.25
CA LEU A 377 12.79 17.11 -6.09
C LEU A 377 13.72 18.31 -5.89
N ALA A 378 14.25 18.91 -6.96
CA ALA A 378 15.03 20.14 -6.89
C ALA A 378 14.20 21.32 -6.35
N GLU A 379 12.93 21.43 -6.75
CA GLU A 379 12.03 22.44 -6.19
C GLU A 379 11.72 22.20 -4.69
N VAL A 380 11.57 20.92 -4.27
CA VAL A 380 11.44 20.56 -2.84
C VAL A 380 12.65 21.03 -2.05
N GLU A 381 13.87 20.77 -2.57
CA GLU A 381 15.14 21.20 -1.96
C GLU A 381 15.16 22.72 -1.74
N ARG A 382 14.87 23.48 -2.81
CA ARG A 382 14.82 24.95 -2.76
C ARG A 382 13.80 25.47 -1.73
N ARG A 383 12.63 24.81 -1.62
CA ARG A 383 11.59 25.22 -0.69
C ARG A 383 11.96 24.88 0.75
N LEU A 384 12.45 23.67 1.01
CA LEU A 384 12.83 23.21 2.35
C LEU A 384 14.03 23.97 2.92
N ALA A 385 14.91 24.56 2.10
CA ALA A 385 15.99 25.44 2.56
C ALA A 385 15.48 26.62 3.41
N LYS A 386 14.22 27.05 3.22
CA LYS A 386 13.59 28.09 4.06
C LYS A 386 13.34 27.63 5.50
N LEU A 387 13.21 26.30 5.72
CA LEU A 387 12.94 25.76 7.05
C LEU A 387 14.21 25.85 7.94
N THR A 388 15.39 25.59 7.36
CA THR A 388 16.68 25.68 8.08
C THR A 388 17.02 27.08 8.53
N SER A 389 16.61 28.12 7.82
CA SER A 389 16.83 29.51 8.22
C SER A 389 15.98 29.94 9.43
N ARG A 390 14.81 29.33 9.62
CA ARG A 390 13.90 29.61 10.76
C ARG A 390 14.29 28.88 12.07
N VAL A 391 14.97 27.74 11.96
CA VAL A 391 15.43 26.96 13.13
C VAL A 391 16.72 27.54 13.74
N ARG A 392 17.47 28.36 12.98
CA ARG A 392 18.72 28.99 13.41
C ARG A 392 18.53 30.41 13.96
N SER A 393 17.36 30.98 13.80
CA SER A 393 16.94 32.28 14.36
C SER A 393 16.14 32.08 15.66
#